data_add4ea173f7015668ca53de55d470927
#
_entry.id   add4ea173f7015668ca53de55d470927
#
_cell.length_a   1.000
_cell.length_b   1.000
_cell.length_c   1.000
_cell.angle_alpha   90.00
_cell.angle_beta   90.00
_cell.angle_gamma   90.00
#
_symmetry.space_group_name_H-M   'P 1'
#
loop_
_entity.id
_entity.type
_entity.pdbx_description
1 polymer ?
#
loop_
_entity_poly.entity_id
_entity_poly.type
_entity_poly.pdbx_seq_one_letter_code
_entity_poly.pdbx_strand_id
1 'polypeptide(L)'
;MLKKRRIQKMTVKEFVKWIYPAAKSGEISPVFVTAQAALESGWGKSAIGNNLFGITKGSSWTGAVQLVNTTEYFSRPDVTFKAPEKILSVTKINDKRYRYSVRRFFRDYESVSECLDDHLAILKKPGYADAWSYRDDARKFAEYIVNDIGPKYATAPNYYTEMCKVIAMVEKVVKEERL
;
A
#
# COMPACT_ATOMS: atom_id res chain seq x y z
N MET A 1 -18.87 16.88 -12.72
CA MET A 1 -18.01 16.93 -11.49
C MET A 1 -18.46 15.79 -10.57
N LEU A 2 -17.84 14.61 -10.68
CA LEU A 2 -18.12 13.47 -9.80
C LEU A 2 -17.54 13.79 -8.42
N LYS A 3 -18.39 13.88 -7.40
CA LYS A 3 -17.97 14.05 -6.01
C LYS A 3 -17.13 12.84 -5.64
N LYS A 4 -15.80 13.01 -5.43
CA LYS A 4 -14.93 11.99 -4.83
C LYS A 4 -15.61 11.55 -3.53
N ARG A 5 -16.07 10.29 -3.46
CA ARG A 5 -16.63 9.71 -2.24
C ARG A 5 -15.50 9.72 -1.20
N ARG A 6 -15.67 10.53 -0.16
CA ARG A 6 -14.89 10.36 1.07
C ARG A 6 -15.20 8.96 1.57
N ILE A 7 -14.18 8.08 1.62
CA ILE A 7 -14.36 6.73 2.16
C ILE A 7 -14.81 6.91 3.61
N GLN A 8 -16.07 6.59 3.88
CA GLN A 8 -16.61 6.57 5.24
C GLN A 8 -15.84 5.53 6.05
N LYS A 9 -15.80 5.69 7.37
CA LYS A 9 -15.18 4.75 8.30
C LYS A 9 -15.82 3.36 8.12
N MET A 10 -15.19 2.52 7.28
CA MET A 10 -15.62 1.15 7.06
C MET A 10 -15.22 0.26 8.23
N THR A 11 -16.07 -0.71 8.55
CA THR A 11 -15.70 -1.81 9.42
C THR A 11 -14.75 -2.77 8.68
N VAL A 12 -14.04 -3.62 9.42
CA VAL A 12 -13.19 -4.67 8.85
C VAL A 12 -13.97 -5.53 7.86
N LYS A 13 -15.18 -5.95 8.22
CA LYS A 13 -16.07 -6.76 7.40
C LYS A 13 -16.44 -6.05 6.07
N GLU A 14 -16.84 -4.80 6.14
CA GLU A 14 -17.20 -4.01 4.95
C GLU A 14 -16.01 -3.83 4.02
N PHE A 15 -14.81 -3.57 4.57
CA PHE A 15 -13.60 -3.44 3.78
C PHE A 15 -13.26 -4.75 3.05
N VAL A 16 -13.28 -5.89 3.76
CA VAL A 16 -13.00 -7.19 3.15
C VAL A 16 -14.03 -7.52 2.06
N LYS A 17 -15.30 -7.30 2.30
CA LYS A 17 -16.37 -7.51 1.29
C LYS A 17 -16.22 -6.62 0.07
N TRP A 18 -15.60 -5.46 0.22
CA TRP A 18 -15.35 -4.55 -0.89
C TRP A 18 -14.12 -4.95 -1.71
N ILE A 19 -12.99 -5.29 -1.06
CA ILE A 19 -11.70 -5.51 -1.75
C ILE A 19 -11.53 -6.96 -2.20
N TYR A 20 -11.87 -7.93 -1.37
CA TYR A 20 -11.58 -9.33 -1.61
C TYR A 20 -12.14 -9.88 -2.94
N PRO A 21 -13.39 -9.57 -3.36
CA PRO A 21 -13.89 -10.03 -4.65
C PRO A 21 -13.09 -9.50 -5.84
N ALA A 22 -12.63 -8.24 -5.79
CA ALA A 22 -11.79 -7.66 -6.82
C ALA A 22 -10.38 -8.29 -6.82
N ALA A 23 -9.83 -8.60 -5.64
CA ALA A 23 -8.54 -9.25 -5.51
C ALA A 23 -8.51 -10.69 -6.04
N LYS A 24 -9.65 -11.39 -6.10
CA LYS A 24 -9.77 -12.76 -6.65
C LYS A 24 -9.46 -12.86 -8.14
N SER A 25 -9.53 -11.78 -8.89
CA SER A 25 -9.18 -11.75 -10.32
C SER A 25 -7.66 -11.66 -10.57
N GLY A 26 -6.87 -11.38 -9.54
CA GLY A 26 -5.41 -11.26 -9.63
C GLY A 26 -4.68 -12.59 -9.53
N GLU A 27 -3.34 -12.54 -9.69
CA GLU A 27 -2.44 -13.70 -9.67
C GLU A 27 -1.81 -13.95 -8.28
N ILE A 28 -2.08 -13.11 -7.31
CA ILE A 28 -1.57 -13.22 -5.93
C ILE A 28 -2.73 -13.58 -5.01
N SER A 29 -2.48 -14.30 -3.94
CA SER A 29 -3.47 -14.63 -2.91
C SER A 29 -4.39 -13.44 -2.61
N PRO A 30 -5.71 -13.55 -2.84
CA PRO A 30 -6.64 -12.47 -2.56
C PRO A 30 -6.67 -12.09 -1.08
N VAL A 31 -6.35 -13.03 -0.19
CA VAL A 31 -6.17 -12.77 1.24
C VAL A 31 -5.00 -11.83 1.46
N PHE A 32 -3.85 -12.09 0.82
CA PHE A 32 -2.67 -11.21 0.92
C PHE A 32 -2.97 -9.80 0.40
N VAL A 33 -3.52 -9.69 -0.80
CA VAL A 33 -3.81 -8.38 -1.44
C VAL A 33 -4.78 -7.57 -0.59
N THR A 34 -5.84 -8.21 -0.08
CA THR A 34 -6.82 -7.55 0.80
C THR A 34 -6.20 -7.11 2.12
N ALA A 35 -5.36 -7.96 2.72
CA ALA A 35 -4.68 -7.65 3.98
C ALA A 35 -3.69 -6.50 3.82
N GLN A 36 -2.92 -6.49 2.73
CA GLN A 36 -1.98 -5.41 2.46
C GLN A 36 -2.70 -4.09 2.18
N ALA A 37 -3.76 -4.11 1.37
CA ALA A 37 -4.60 -2.93 1.16
C ALA A 37 -5.19 -2.39 2.48
N ALA A 38 -5.61 -3.28 3.39
CA ALA A 38 -6.10 -2.91 4.71
C ALA A 38 -5.01 -2.28 5.59
N LEU A 39 -3.82 -2.87 5.61
CA LEU A 39 -2.69 -2.39 6.42
C LEU A 39 -2.23 -1.01 5.93
N GLU A 40 -1.97 -0.86 4.63
CA GLU A 40 -1.44 0.38 4.04
C GLU A 40 -2.45 1.54 4.10
N SER A 41 -3.73 1.27 3.92
CA SER A 41 -4.78 2.29 3.95
C SER A 41 -5.44 2.48 5.32
N GLY A 42 -5.03 1.73 6.34
CA GLY A 42 -5.72 1.72 7.63
C GLY A 42 -7.20 1.36 7.50
N TRP A 43 -7.50 0.28 6.78
CA TRP A 43 -8.87 -0.14 6.44
C TRP A 43 -9.63 0.93 5.63
N GLY A 44 -8.95 1.55 4.69
CA GLY A 44 -9.49 2.59 3.82
C GLY A 44 -9.50 4.01 4.39
N LYS A 45 -9.23 4.19 5.69
CA LYS A 45 -9.31 5.52 6.35
C LYS A 45 -8.30 6.53 5.81
N SER A 46 -7.12 6.06 5.42
CA SER A 46 -6.00 6.86 4.93
C SER A 46 -5.78 6.73 3.43
N ALA A 47 -6.70 6.08 2.72
CA ALA A 47 -6.61 5.93 1.27
C ALA A 47 -6.67 7.28 0.56
N ILE A 48 -5.85 7.44 -0.48
CA ILE A 48 -5.85 8.62 -1.35
C ILE A 48 -6.74 8.32 -2.56
N GLY A 49 -8.02 8.64 -2.45
CA GLY A 49 -9.01 8.19 -3.44
C GLY A 49 -9.05 6.66 -3.53
N ASN A 50 -8.86 6.08 -4.71
CA ASN A 50 -8.77 4.63 -4.90
C ASN A 50 -7.35 4.06 -4.70
N ASN A 51 -6.36 4.89 -4.36
CA ASN A 51 -4.99 4.45 -4.08
C ASN A 51 -4.89 3.90 -2.66
N LEU A 52 -5.04 2.59 -2.53
CA LEU A 52 -5.07 1.87 -1.26
C LEU A 52 -3.67 1.58 -0.70
N PHE A 53 -2.64 1.60 -1.55
CA PHE A 53 -1.27 1.23 -1.17
C PHE A 53 -0.34 2.44 -1.01
N GLY A 54 -0.85 3.67 -1.12
CA GLY A 54 -0.03 4.86 -1.03
C GLY A 54 1.05 4.94 -2.12
N ILE A 55 0.75 4.45 -3.33
CA ILE A 55 1.72 4.42 -4.43
C ILE A 55 1.96 5.84 -4.93
N THR A 56 3.21 6.30 -4.81
CA THR A 56 3.65 7.60 -5.34
C THR A 56 3.73 7.54 -6.86
N LYS A 57 3.72 8.71 -7.52
CA LYS A 57 3.80 8.82 -8.98
C LYS A 57 4.98 8.03 -9.55
N GLY A 58 6.17 8.15 -8.95
CA GLY A 58 7.39 7.60 -9.56
C GLY A 58 7.73 8.29 -10.89
N SER A 59 8.76 7.78 -11.57
CA SER A 59 9.25 8.37 -12.83
C SER A 59 8.52 7.86 -14.08
N SER A 60 7.95 6.66 -14.03
CA SER A 60 7.36 5.97 -15.18
C SER A 60 5.84 6.12 -15.30
N TRP A 61 5.18 6.66 -14.29
CA TRP A 61 3.71 6.82 -14.32
C TRP A 61 3.28 7.99 -15.19
N THR A 62 2.40 7.73 -16.14
CA THR A 62 1.84 8.72 -17.08
C THR A 62 0.34 8.97 -16.86
N GLY A 63 -0.30 8.21 -15.98
CA GLY A 63 -1.73 8.35 -15.64
C GLY A 63 -2.03 9.55 -14.73
N ALA A 64 -3.26 9.64 -14.29
CA ALA A 64 -3.72 10.70 -13.38
C ALA A 64 -2.97 10.68 -12.05
N VAL A 65 -2.82 11.85 -11.43
CA VAL A 65 -2.12 12.00 -10.14
C VAL A 65 -2.87 12.97 -9.23
N GLN A 66 -2.68 12.77 -7.93
CA GLN A 66 -3.15 13.70 -6.89
C GLN A 66 -1.95 14.26 -6.13
N LEU A 67 -1.93 15.58 -5.92
CA LEU A 67 -0.91 16.24 -5.10
C LEU A 67 -1.43 16.34 -3.65
N VAL A 68 -0.83 15.59 -2.74
CA VAL A 68 -1.32 15.38 -1.37
C VAL A 68 -0.24 15.72 -0.35
N ASN A 69 -0.66 16.34 0.76
CA ASN A 69 0.21 16.51 1.92
C ASN A 69 0.27 15.19 2.69
N THR A 70 1.48 14.73 2.97
CA THR A 70 1.74 13.48 3.68
C THR A 70 2.96 13.59 4.60
N THR A 71 3.20 12.54 5.38
CA THR A 71 4.40 12.40 6.22
C THR A 71 5.26 11.28 5.68
N GLU A 72 6.53 11.57 5.47
CA GLU A 72 7.55 10.60 5.05
C GLU A 72 8.66 10.53 6.10
N TYR A 73 9.40 9.43 6.12
CA TYR A 73 10.54 9.26 7.02
C TYR A 73 11.79 8.93 6.21
N PHE A 74 12.87 9.67 6.48
CA PHE A 74 14.16 9.47 5.84
C PHE A 74 15.27 9.37 6.87
N SER A 75 16.37 8.74 6.49
CA SER A 75 17.57 8.61 7.34
C SER A 75 18.48 9.83 7.32
N ARG A 76 18.18 10.83 6.48
CA ARG A 76 19.02 12.01 6.26
C ARG A 76 18.19 13.31 6.21
N PRO A 77 18.79 14.48 6.54
CA PRO A 77 18.08 15.76 6.62
C PRO A 77 18.02 16.54 5.29
N ASP A 78 18.69 16.08 4.24
CA ASP A 78 18.96 16.82 3.00
C ASP A 78 18.18 16.25 1.78
N VAL A 79 17.06 15.62 2.00
CA VAL A 79 16.17 15.12 0.94
C VAL A 79 15.58 16.30 0.19
N THR A 80 15.52 16.21 -1.14
CA THR A 80 14.92 17.22 -2.00
C THR A 80 13.88 16.62 -2.92
N PHE A 81 12.91 17.42 -3.34
CA PHE A 81 11.90 17.08 -4.32
C PHE A 81 11.86 18.10 -5.44
N LYS A 82 11.50 17.65 -6.64
CA LYS A 82 11.30 18.56 -7.78
C LYS A 82 9.91 19.19 -7.73
N ALA A 83 9.82 20.48 -8.00
CA ALA A 83 8.53 21.17 -8.09
C ALA A 83 7.55 20.44 -9.04
N PRO A 84 6.25 20.40 -8.72
CA PRO A 84 5.55 21.09 -7.63
C PRO A 84 5.53 20.30 -6.29
N GLU A 85 6.17 19.12 -6.21
CA GLU A 85 6.39 18.46 -4.93
C GLU A 85 7.31 19.34 -4.07
N LYS A 86 7.09 19.36 -2.76
CA LYS A 86 7.88 20.18 -1.85
C LYS A 86 7.88 19.68 -0.42
N ILE A 87 8.95 20.02 0.28
CA ILE A 87 9.06 19.84 1.72
C ILE A 87 8.35 21.02 2.40
N LEU A 88 7.48 20.71 3.35
CA LEU A 88 6.77 21.69 4.16
C LEU A 88 7.47 21.92 5.51
N SER A 89 7.97 20.84 6.12
CA SER A 89 8.79 20.87 7.32
C SER A 89 9.62 19.61 7.50
N VAL A 90 10.71 19.72 8.26
CA VAL A 90 11.56 18.60 8.66
C VAL A 90 11.73 18.62 10.17
N THR A 91 11.55 17.49 10.83
CA THR A 91 11.77 17.33 12.26
C THR A 91 12.72 16.16 12.50
N LYS A 92 13.82 16.40 13.19
CA LYS A 92 14.74 15.33 13.62
C LYS A 92 14.07 14.50 14.72
N ILE A 93 13.98 13.20 14.53
CA ILE A 93 13.48 12.24 15.55
C ILE A 93 14.67 11.68 16.35
N ASN A 94 15.72 11.26 15.64
CA ASN A 94 17.00 10.83 16.19
C ASN A 94 18.09 10.96 15.11
N ASP A 95 19.31 10.50 15.36
CA ASP A 95 20.45 10.68 14.44
C ASP A 95 20.30 9.98 13.09
N LYS A 96 19.41 8.98 13.01
CA LYS A 96 19.18 8.19 11.79
C LYS A 96 17.74 8.29 11.29
N ARG A 97 16.91 9.21 11.81
CA ARG A 97 15.50 9.30 11.43
C ARG A 97 14.98 10.72 11.49
N TYR A 98 14.48 11.19 10.37
CA TYR A 98 13.87 12.50 10.18
C TYR A 98 12.43 12.31 9.70
N ARG A 99 11.50 13.06 10.28
CA ARG A 99 10.12 13.15 9.86
C ARG A 99 9.96 14.37 8.95
N TYR A 100 9.49 14.12 7.75
CA TYR A 100 9.21 15.14 6.75
C TYR A 100 7.70 15.30 6.59
N SER A 101 7.19 16.52 6.73
CA SER A 101 5.90 16.89 6.18
C SER A 101 6.16 17.33 4.74
N VAL A 102 5.52 16.71 3.78
CA VAL A 102 5.79 16.91 2.36
C VAL A 102 4.50 17.01 1.57
N ARG A 103 4.58 17.67 0.41
CA ARG A 103 3.54 17.60 -0.62
C ARG A 103 4.07 16.77 -1.76
N ARG A 104 3.41 15.63 -2.07
CA ARG A 104 3.87 14.68 -3.07
C ARG A 104 2.75 14.25 -4.01
N PHE A 105 3.15 13.84 -5.22
CA PHE A 105 2.24 13.21 -6.16
C PHE A 105 2.06 11.73 -5.84
N PHE A 106 0.80 11.34 -5.71
CA PHE A 106 0.36 9.95 -5.66
C PHE A 106 -0.42 9.62 -6.93
N ARG A 107 -0.38 8.36 -7.35
CA ARG A 107 -1.18 7.85 -8.47
C ARG A 107 -2.67 7.99 -8.13
N ASP A 108 -3.46 8.44 -9.08
CA ASP A 108 -4.92 8.57 -8.95
C ASP A 108 -5.58 7.55 -9.88
N TYR A 109 -6.33 6.62 -9.32
CA TYR A 109 -6.98 5.55 -10.05
C TYR A 109 -8.47 5.82 -10.19
N GLU A 110 -9.05 5.46 -11.34
CA GLU A 110 -10.49 5.58 -11.58
C GLU A 110 -11.28 4.56 -10.76
N SER A 111 -10.68 3.39 -10.49
CA SER A 111 -11.29 2.30 -9.74
C SER A 111 -10.30 1.60 -8.82
N VAL A 112 -10.84 0.82 -7.87
CA VAL A 112 -10.03 -0.08 -7.04
C VAL A 112 -9.38 -1.16 -7.90
N SER A 113 -10.05 -1.68 -8.92
CA SER A 113 -9.47 -2.69 -9.82
C SER A 113 -8.19 -2.17 -10.47
N GLU A 114 -8.19 -0.96 -11.01
CA GLU A 114 -7.00 -0.32 -11.59
C GLU A 114 -5.87 -0.20 -10.56
N CYS A 115 -6.19 0.15 -9.32
CA CYS A 115 -5.21 0.19 -8.23
C CYS A 115 -4.61 -1.19 -7.95
N LEU A 116 -5.44 -2.25 -7.93
CA LEU A 116 -4.97 -3.62 -7.70
C LEU A 116 -4.12 -4.14 -8.86
N ASP A 117 -4.47 -3.80 -10.10
CA ASP A 117 -3.71 -4.19 -11.29
C ASP A 117 -2.32 -3.53 -11.32
N ASP A 118 -2.25 -2.25 -10.98
CA ASP A 118 -0.98 -1.52 -10.89
C ASP A 118 -0.11 -2.04 -9.73
N HIS A 119 -0.72 -2.34 -8.58
CA HIS A 119 -0.04 -2.97 -7.46
C HIS A 119 0.52 -4.34 -7.83
N LEU A 120 -0.25 -5.17 -8.52
CA LEU A 120 0.21 -6.45 -9.07
C LEU A 120 1.41 -6.26 -10.00
N ALA A 121 1.36 -5.27 -10.91
CA ALA A 121 2.47 -4.96 -11.81
C ALA A 121 3.75 -4.54 -11.06
N ILE A 122 3.62 -3.86 -9.91
CA ILE A 122 4.76 -3.52 -9.05
C ILE A 122 5.36 -4.80 -8.43
N LEU A 123 4.52 -5.70 -7.91
CA LEU A 123 4.98 -6.94 -7.26
C LEU A 123 5.52 -7.99 -8.25
N LYS A 124 5.24 -7.84 -9.54
CA LYS A 124 5.86 -8.64 -10.62
C LYS A 124 7.27 -8.20 -11.01
N LYS A 125 7.77 -7.10 -10.49
CA LYS A 125 9.12 -6.62 -10.82
C LYS A 125 10.19 -7.60 -10.31
N PRO A 126 11.35 -7.67 -10.98
CA PRO A 126 12.42 -8.61 -10.62
C PRO A 126 12.84 -8.60 -9.16
N GLY A 127 12.72 -7.45 -8.49
CA GLY A 127 13.03 -7.33 -7.05
C GLY A 127 12.17 -8.16 -6.11
N TYR A 128 11.04 -8.71 -6.60
CA TYR A 128 10.13 -9.57 -5.83
C TYR A 128 10.06 -11.00 -6.41
N ALA A 129 11.01 -11.38 -7.27
CA ALA A 129 11.00 -12.68 -7.97
C ALA A 129 10.99 -13.88 -7.00
N ASP A 130 11.73 -13.78 -5.90
CA ASP A 130 11.77 -14.85 -4.89
C ASP A 130 10.43 -15.04 -4.19
N ALA A 131 9.71 -13.95 -3.92
CA ALA A 131 8.37 -14.01 -3.35
C ALA A 131 7.36 -14.65 -4.31
N TRP A 132 7.56 -14.51 -5.62
CA TRP A 132 6.60 -14.92 -6.64
C TRP A 132 6.24 -16.41 -6.58
N SER A 133 7.19 -17.26 -6.18
CA SER A 133 6.96 -18.69 -5.98
C SER A 133 5.94 -19.01 -4.87
N TYR A 134 5.69 -18.05 -3.99
CA TYR A 134 4.78 -18.18 -2.86
C TYR A 134 3.51 -17.33 -3.01
N ARG A 135 3.21 -16.84 -4.21
CA ARG A 135 2.09 -15.89 -4.46
C ARG A 135 0.71 -16.40 -4.02
N ASP A 136 0.54 -17.72 -3.94
CA ASP A 136 -0.71 -18.35 -3.48
C ASP A 136 -0.80 -18.49 -1.96
N ASP A 137 0.31 -18.32 -1.22
CA ASP A 137 0.39 -18.37 0.24
C ASP A 137 0.57 -16.97 0.80
N ALA A 138 -0.49 -16.42 1.39
CA ALA A 138 -0.51 -15.04 1.88
C ALA A 138 0.62 -14.71 2.89
N ARG A 139 0.96 -15.65 3.78
CA ARG A 139 1.97 -15.42 4.81
C ARG A 139 3.38 -15.54 4.27
N LYS A 140 3.65 -16.56 3.46
CA LYS A 140 4.95 -16.73 2.83
C LYS A 140 5.24 -15.58 1.86
N PHE A 141 4.25 -15.18 1.06
CA PHE A 141 4.43 -14.03 0.19
C PHE A 141 4.76 -12.76 0.97
N ALA A 142 4.03 -12.50 2.08
CA ALA A 142 4.32 -11.37 2.97
C ALA A 142 5.73 -11.43 3.59
N GLU A 143 6.21 -12.62 3.93
CA GLU A 143 7.57 -12.83 4.45
C GLU A 143 8.63 -12.48 3.41
N TYR A 144 8.46 -13.01 2.20
CA TYR A 144 9.47 -12.86 1.15
C TYR A 144 9.56 -11.46 0.56
N ILE A 145 8.47 -10.68 0.48
CA ILE A 145 8.53 -9.30 -0.02
C ILE A 145 9.24 -8.32 0.93
N VAL A 146 9.48 -8.71 2.19
CA VAL A 146 10.21 -7.89 3.18
C VAL A 146 11.60 -8.44 3.50
N ASN A 147 11.96 -9.61 2.97
CA ASN A 147 13.26 -10.20 3.16
C ASN A 147 14.40 -9.44 2.45
N ASP A 148 15.63 -9.61 2.94
CA ASP A 148 16.81 -8.81 2.58
C ASP A 148 17.36 -9.00 1.16
N ILE A 149 16.77 -9.89 0.35
CA ILE A 149 17.33 -10.30 -0.95
C ILE A 149 16.92 -9.36 -2.10
N GLY A 150 16.09 -8.35 -1.84
CA GLY A 150 15.62 -7.39 -2.86
C GLY A 150 15.24 -6.03 -2.29
N PRO A 151 14.65 -5.14 -3.10
CA PRO A 151 14.08 -3.91 -2.58
C PRO A 151 12.95 -4.27 -1.62
N LYS A 152 13.14 -3.98 -0.33
CA LYS A 152 12.13 -4.22 0.70
C LYS A 152 10.86 -3.46 0.35
N TYR A 153 9.73 -4.13 0.35
CA TYR A 153 8.43 -3.49 0.21
C TYR A 153 8.17 -2.49 1.35
N ALA A 154 8.59 -2.85 2.58
CA ALA A 154 8.49 -2.00 3.75
C ALA A 154 9.75 -2.07 4.61
N THR A 155 10.12 -0.94 5.22
CA THR A 155 11.30 -0.82 6.10
C THR A 155 10.95 -0.92 7.58
N ALA A 156 9.67 -1.02 7.94
CA ALA A 156 9.23 -1.16 9.33
C ALA A 156 9.59 -2.56 9.87
N PRO A 157 10.32 -2.66 10.98
CA PRO A 157 10.84 -3.94 11.48
C PRO A 157 9.74 -4.94 11.91
N ASN A 158 8.53 -4.45 12.16
CA ASN A 158 7.38 -5.25 12.57
C ASN A 158 6.37 -5.49 11.43
N TYR A 159 6.68 -5.10 10.20
CA TYR A 159 5.74 -5.16 9.06
C TYR A 159 5.17 -6.58 8.88
N TYR A 160 6.01 -7.60 8.84
CA TYR A 160 5.57 -8.99 8.67
C TYR A 160 4.62 -9.43 9.80
N THR A 161 4.94 -9.08 11.05
CA THR A 161 4.10 -9.41 12.21
C THR A 161 2.72 -8.75 12.10
N GLU A 162 2.68 -7.48 11.72
CA GLU A 162 1.41 -6.76 11.51
C GLU A 162 0.63 -7.33 10.32
N MET A 163 1.30 -7.66 9.22
CA MET A 163 0.68 -8.35 8.08
C MET A 163 0.02 -9.66 8.49
N CYS A 164 0.69 -10.51 9.28
CA CYS A 164 0.12 -11.77 9.75
C CYS A 164 -1.14 -11.58 10.59
N LYS A 165 -1.20 -10.54 11.43
CA LYS A 165 -2.42 -10.20 12.19
C LYS A 165 -3.56 -9.81 11.25
N VAL A 166 -3.28 -8.96 10.28
CA VAL A 166 -4.31 -8.50 9.32
C VAL A 166 -4.76 -9.64 8.41
N ILE A 167 -3.85 -10.51 7.96
CA ILE A 167 -4.16 -11.73 7.21
C ILE A 167 -5.17 -12.59 7.99
N ALA A 168 -4.91 -12.84 9.28
CA ALA A 168 -5.83 -13.63 10.11
C ALA A 168 -7.23 -12.98 10.24
N MET A 169 -7.29 -11.65 10.32
CA MET A 169 -8.58 -10.93 10.33
C MET A 169 -9.33 -11.07 9.00
N VAL A 170 -8.63 -10.98 7.87
CA VAL A 170 -9.22 -11.18 6.53
C VAL A 170 -9.72 -12.60 6.37
N GLU A 171 -8.90 -13.62 6.70
CA GLU A 171 -9.28 -15.03 6.63
C GLU A 171 -10.54 -15.33 7.44
N LYS A 172 -10.64 -14.76 8.65
CA LYS A 172 -11.83 -14.90 9.50
C LYS A 172 -13.07 -14.38 8.78
N VAL A 173 -13.02 -13.17 8.24
CA VAL A 173 -14.17 -12.57 7.52
C VAL A 173 -14.52 -13.37 6.27
N VAL A 174 -13.52 -13.79 5.47
CA VAL A 174 -13.73 -14.60 4.26
C VAL A 174 -14.47 -15.89 4.60
N LYS A 175 -14.07 -16.56 5.69
CA LYS A 175 -14.75 -17.79 6.18
C LYS A 175 -16.17 -17.52 6.67
N GLU A 176 -16.36 -16.48 7.48
CA GLU A 176 -17.66 -16.13 8.07
C GLU A 176 -18.68 -15.69 7.00
N GLU A 177 -18.23 -14.94 5.99
CA GLU A 177 -19.08 -14.41 4.92
C GLU A 177 -19.15 -15.31 3.68
N ARG A 178 -18.38 -16.42 3.65
CA ARG A 178 -18.32 -17.39 2.53
C ARG A 178 -17.93 -16.73 1.19
N LEU A 179 -16.93 -15.86 1.21
CA LEU A 179 -16.44 -15.10 0.04
C LEU A 179 -15.57 -15.94 -0.92
#